data_bb32ce69734bc9aaa75220ff075e5521
#
_entry.id   bb32ce69734bc9aaa75220ff075e5521
#
_cell.length_a   1.000
_cell.length_b   1.000
_cell.length_c   1.000
_cell.angle_alpha   90.00
_cell.angle_beta   90.00
_cell.angle_gamma   90.00
#
_symmetry.space_group_name_H-M   'P 1'
#
loop_
_entity.id
_entity.type
_entity.pdbx_description
1 polymer ?
#
loop_
_entity_poly.entity_id
_entity_poly.type
_entity_poly.pdbx_seq_one_letter_code
_entity_poly.pdbx_strand_id
1 'polypeptide(L)'
;VCNLSIEMGARGGMIAPDEKTFAYIKDREFTPKGSAWEKAMGYWNTLYTDEGAVFDKEFIFDGSEIDPMITFGTNPGMGMSITKAIPKAEEIQGSAATYAKSLEYMGYHEGEKMIGKPIDYVFIGSCTNGRIEDFRAFAQIVKGHKRAANVTAWLVPGSHKVLNSIKEEGLLEIFESAGFQLREPGCSACLAMNDDKIPAGKYAVSTSNRNFEGRQGPGARTLLASTL
;
A
#
# COMPACT_ATOMS: atom_id res chain seq x y z
N VAL A 1 -1.91 2.05 9.74
CA VAL A 1 -3.24 1.83 10.33
C VAL A 1 -4.13 3.04 10.10
N CYS A 2 -3.80 4.24 10.61
CA CYS A 2 -4.68 5.42 10.50
C CYS A 2 -5.13 5.73 9.06
N ASN A 3 -4.23 5.68 8.08
CA ASN A 3 -4.57 5.94 6.68
C ASN A 3 -5.57 4.92 6.11
N LEU A 4 -5.50 3.65 6.53
CA LEU A 4 -6.39 2.59 6.06
C LEU A 4 -7.63 2.38 6.96
N SER A 5 -7.83 3.22 7.97
CA SER A 5 -9.01 3.12 8.84
C SER A 5 -10.32 3.35 8.07
N ILE A 6 -10.30 4.21 7.05
CA ILE A 6 -11.47 4.46 6.19
C ILE A 6 -11.85 3.22 5.39
N GLU A 7 -10.88 2.45 4.89
CA GLU A 7 -11.12 1.20 4.18
C GLU A 7 -11.73 0.13 5.08
N MET A 8 -11.49 0.21 6.39
CA MET A 8 -12.17 -0.63 7.40
C MET A 8 -13.60 -0.15 7.74
N GLY A 9 -14.05 0.97 7.16
CA GLY A 9 -15.34 1.57 7.46
C GLY A 9 -15.35 2.52 8.67
N ALA A 10 -14.20 2.82 9.27
CA ALA A 10 -14.09 3.79 10.35
C ALA A 10 -14.12 5.23 9.82
N ARG A 11 -14.62 6.16 10.60
CA ARG A 11 -14.63 7.60 10.25
C ARG A 11 -13.27 8.28 10.45
N GLY A 12 -12.39 7.67 11.20
CA GLY A 12 -11.04 8.16 11.47
C GLY A 12 -10.21 7.10 12.16
N GLY A 13 -8.92 7.34 12.29
CA GLY A 13 -7.98 6.47 12.98
C GLY A 13 -6.98 7.31 13.76
N MET A 14 -6.69 6.92 14.99
CA MET A 14 -5.73 7.59 15.85
C MET A 14 -4.77 6.58 16.47
N ILE A 15 -3.51 6.94 16.49
CA ILE A 15 -2.45 6.19 17.19
C ILE A 15 -1.65 7.21 17.98
N ALA A 16 -1.43 6.97 19.27
CA ALA A 16 -0.58 7.82 20.09
C ALA A 16 0.84 7.89 19.49
N PRO A 17 1.48 9.08 19.52
CA PRO A 17 2.85 9.20 19.04
C PRO A 17 3.81 8.46 19.98
N ASP A 18 4.79 7.82 19.41
CA ASP A 18 5.82 7.04 20.08
C ASP A 18 7.24 7.55 19.72
N GLU A 19 8.25 6.92 20.26
CA GLU A 19 9.65 7.25 19.98
C GLU A 19 9.99 7.18 18.48
N LYS A 20 9.37 6.28 17.71
CA LYS A 20 9.57 6.19 16.25
C LYS A 20 8.97 7.40 15.56
N THR A 21 7.80 7.85 16.01
CA THR A 21 7.16 9.07 15.53
C THR A 21 8.05 10.28 15.82
N PHE A 22 8.57 10.40 17.03
CA PHE A 22 9.44 11.51 17.41
C PHE A 22 10.75 11.49 16.60
N ALA A 23 11.40 10.36 16.47
CA ALA A 23 12.60 10.21 15.64
C ALA A 23 12.33 10.56 14.17
N TYR A 24 11.17 10.19 13.64
CA TYR A 24 10.79 10.48 12.25
C TYR A 24 10.58 11.96 11.97
N ILE A 25 9.99 12.72 12.91
CA ILE A 25 9.71 14.14 12.72
C ILE A 25 10.85 15.06 13.20
N LYS A 26 11.76 14.55 14.01
CA LYS A 26 12.89 15.34 14.57
C LYS A 26 13.69 15.99 13.44
N ASP A 27 14.06 17.25 13.66
CA ASP A 27 14.89 18.06 12.75
C ASP A 27 14.27 18.35 11.37
N ARG A 28 13.01 17.99 11.13
CA ARG A 28 12.32 18.40 9.91
C ARG A 28 12.02 19.90 9.91
N GLU A 29 11.82 20.46 8.74
CA GLU A 29 11.69 21.91 8.50
C GLU A 29 10.65 22.58 9.40
N PHE A 30 9.47 22.01 9.53
CA PHE A 30 8.34 22.58 10.29
C PHE A 30 8.21 22.01 11.72
N THR A 31 9.15 21.22 12.17
CA THR A 31 9.13 20.67 13.52
C THR A 31 9.65 21.68 14.52
N PRO A 32 9.04 21.79 15.71
CA PRO A 32 9.56 22.64 16.79
C PRO A 32 11.02 22.35 17.09
N LYS A 33 11.80 23.36 17.46
CA LYS A 33 13.24 23.23 17.74
C LYS A 33 13.60 23.77 19.12
N GLY A 34 14.71 23.29 19.68
CA GLY A 34 15.21 23.73 20.99
C GLY A 34 14.16 23.52 22.09
N SER A 35 13.95 24.52 22.94
CA SER A 35 13.00 24.46 24.08
C SER A 35 11.54 24.24 23.64
N ALA A 36 11.18 24.62 22.41
CA ALA A 36 9.85 24.34 21.86
C ALA A 36 9.67 22.84 21.53
N TRP A 37 10.73 22.15 21.13
CA TRP A 37 10.72 20.71 20.94
C TRP A 37 10.47 19.97 22.27
N GLU A 38 11.19 20.34 23.33
CA GLU A 38 11.02 19.73 24.66
C GLU A 38 9.59 19.90 25.20
N LYS A 39 9.01 21.10 25.02
CA LYS A 39 7.60 21.36 25.40
C LYS A 39 6.63 20.51 24.57
N ALA A 40 6.86 20.40 23.26
CA ALA A 40 6.05 19.59 22.38
C ALA A 40 6.13 18.10 22.74
N MET A 41 7.34 17.58 23.00
CA MET A 41 7.55 16.22 23.47
C MET A 41 6.80 15.93 24.77
N GLY A 42 6.89 16.85 25.74
CA GLY A 42 6.15 16.75 27.01
C GLY A 42 4.65 16.64 26.78
N TYR A 43 4.09 17.47 25.90
CA TYR A 43 2.68 17.40 25.55
C TYR A 43 2.32 16.13 24.77
N TRP A 44 3.09 15.75 23.74
CA TRP A 44 2.79 14.59 22.92
C TRP A 44 2.83 13.26 23.71
N ASN A 45 3.68 13.19 24.73
CA ASN A 45 3.71 12.05 25.64
C ASN A 45 2.45 11.93 26.55
N THR A 46 1.57 12.91 26.57
CA THR A 46 0.27 12.81 27.25
C THR A 46 -0.86 12.32 26.36
N LEU A 47 -0.61 12.11 25.04
CA LEU A 47 -1.64 11.76 24.05
C LEU A 47 -1.91 10.26 23.94
N TYR A 48 -1.65 9.50 25.00
CA TYR A 48 -2.04 8.09 25.09
C TYR A 48 -3.51 7.96 25.51
N THR A 49 -4.08 6.81 25.21
CA THR A 49 -5.41 6.43 25.72
C THR A 49 -5.41 6.46 27.24
N ASP A 50 -6.46 7.02 27.85
CA ASP A 50 -6.59 7.11 29.30
C ASP A 50 -6.68 5.70 29.92
N GLU A 51 -6.10 5.56 31.12
CA GLU A 51 -6.23 4.34 31.89
C GLU A 51 -7.71 4.03 32.18
N GLY A 52 -8.14 2.80 31.94
CA GLY A 52 -9.53 2.38 32.15
C GLY A 52 -10.50 2.84 31.05
N ALA A 53 -10.02 3.35 29.91
CA ALA A 53 -10.87 3.63 28.77
C ALA A 53 -11.63 2.38 28.33
N VAL A 54 -12.92 2.54 28.04
CA VAL A 54 -13.81 1.44 27.60
C VAL A 54 -14.04 1.58 26.10
N PHE A 55 -13.81 0.49 25.36
CA PHE A 55 -14.03 0.42 23.91
C PHE A 55 -15.22 -0.45 23.59
N ASP A 56 -15.97 -0.12 22.56
CA ASP A 56 -17.10 -0.95 22.07
C ASP A 56 -16.63 -2.30 21.57
N LYS A 57 -15.44 -2.34 20.95
CA LYS A 57 -14.79 -3.56 20.46
C LYS A 57 -13.26 -3.44 20.51
N GLU A 58 -12.63 -4.54 20.83
CA GLU A 58 -11.18 -4.68 20.80
C GLU A 58 -10.79 -5.84 19.89
N PHE A 59 -9.74 -5.66 19.10
CA PHE A 59 -9.17 -6.69 18.24
C PHE A 59 -7.67 -6.78 18.54
N ILE A 60 -7.21 -7.96 18.88
CA ILE A 60 -5.79 -8.24 19.15
C ILE A 60 -5.25 -9.08 18.00
N PHE A 61 -4.18 -8.63 17.38
CA PHE A 61 -3.49 -9.34 16.31
C PHE A 61 -2.03 -9.56 16.69
N ASP A 62 -1.55 -10.78 16.51
CA ASP A 62 -0.11 -11.04 16.53
C ASP A 62 0.47 -10.75 15.15
N GLY A 63 1.31 -9.72 15.06
CA GLY A 63 1.93 -9.32 13.80
C GLY A 63 2.84 -10.39 13.21
N SER A 64 3.36 -11.31 14.01
CA SER A 64 4.20 -12.40 13.55
C SER A 64 3.43 -13.52 12.82
N GLU A 65 2.10 -13.56 13.00
CA GLU A 65 1.20 -14.52 12.33
C GLU A 65 0.63 -13.99 11.01
N ILE A 66 0.94 -12.75 10.65
CA ILE A 66 0.44 -12.14 9.41
C ILE A 66 1.35 -12.54 8.24
N ASP A 67 0.85 -13.44 7.41
CA ASP A 67 1.50 -13.79 6.14
C ASP A 67 1.55 -12.61 5.15
N PRO A 68 2.43 -12.65 4.14
CA PRO A 68 2.32 -11.76 2.99
C PRO A 68 0.93 -11.86 2.34
N MET A 69 0.27 -10.72 2.20
CA MET A 69 -1.13 -10.62 1.78
C MET A 69 -1.26 -10.11 0.35
N ILE A 70 -2.27 -10.59 -0.35
CA ILE A 70 -2.70 -10.07 -1.66
C ILE A 70 -4.23 -10.03 -1.73
N THR A 71 -4.78 -9.05 -2.43
CA THR A 71 -6.22 -9.08 -2.75
C THR A 71 -6.49 -9.89 -4.01
N PHE A 72 -7.67 -10.52 -4.06
CA PHE A 72 -8.13 -11.32 -5.20
C PHE A 72 -9.43 -10.78 -5.81
N GLY A 73 -10.05 -9.76 -5.19
CA GLY A 73 -11.31 -9.16 -5.61
C GLY A 73 -11.22 -7.65 -5.79
N THR A 74 -12.36 -6.98 -5.74
CA THR A 74 -12.54 -5.55 -6.08
C THR A 74 -12.63 -4.63 -4.87
N ASN A 75 -12.24 -5.08 -3.71
CA ASN A 75 -12.12 -4.26 -2.50
C ASN A 75 -11.02 -4.81 -1.57
N PRO A 76 -10.46 -3.99 -0.66
CA PRO A 76 -9.39 -4.41 0.26
C PRO A 76 -9.78 -5.55 1.20
N GLY A 77 -11.08 -5.70 1.54
CA GLY A 77 -11.58 -6.78 2.39
C GLY A 77 -11.51 -8.16 1.72
N MET A 78 -11.34 -8.21 0.40
CA MET A 78 -11.11 -9.45 -0.34
C MET A 78 -9.60 -9.76 -0.42
N GLY A 79 -8.92 -9.74 0.73
CA GLY A 79 -7.51 -10.07 0.88
C GLY A 79 -7.32 -11.45 1.51
N MET A 80 -6.21 -12.10 1.16
CA MET A 80 -5.81 -13.39 1.72
C MET A 80 -4.28 -13.52 1.73
N SER A 81 -3.77 -14.49 2.50
CA SER A 81 -2.37 -14.90 2.37
C SER A 81 -2.09 -15.34 0.94
N ILE A 82 -0.96 -14.88 0.37
CA ILE A 82 -0.54 -15.23 -1.01
C ILE A 82 -0.37 -16.73 -1.23
N THR A 83 -0.13 -17.49 -0.16
CA THR A 83 0.06 -18.94 -0.20
C THR A 83 -1.25 -19.71 -0.28
N LYS A 84 -2.37 -19.08 0.08
CA LYS A 84 -3.70 -19.69 0.09
C LYS A 84 -4.35 -19.65 -1.30
N ALA A 85 -5.41 -20.42 -1.44
CA ALA A 85 -6.29 -20.37 -2.60
C ALA A 85 -7.44 -19.38 -2.34
N ILE A 86 -8.03 -18.84 -3.40
CA ILE A 86 -9.22 -18.00 -3.34
C ILE A 86 -10.33 -18.76 -2.60
N PRO A 87 -10.89 -18.21 -1.50
CA PRO A 87 -11.86 -18.91 -0.69
C PRO A 87 -13.16 -19.18 -1.45
N LYS A 88 -13.97 -20.11 -0.96
CA LYS A 88 -15.32 -20.32 -1.49
C LYS A 88 -16.28 -19.25 -0.98
N ALA A 89 -17.37 -19.02 -1.70
CA ALA A 89 -18.39 -18.03 -1.33
C ALA A 89 -18.98 -18.26 0.07
N GLU A 90 -19.07 -19.48 0.52
CA GLU A 90 -19.55 -19.88 1.86
C GLU A 90 -18.57 -19.58 3.00
N GLU A 91 -17.29 -19.34 2.67
CA GLU A 91 -16.22 -19.06 3.64
C GLU A 91 -16.04 -17.54 3.88
N ILE A 92 -16.68 -16.70 3.07
CA ILE A 92 -16.55 -15.25 3.16
C ILE A 92 -17.71 -14.62 3.93
N GLN A 93 -17.42 -13.45 4.52
CA GLN A 93 -18.47 -12.60 5.09
C GLN A 93 -19.00 -11.65 4.02
N GLY A 94 -20.34 -11.57 3.86
CA GLY A 94 -20.97 -10.63 2.94
C GLY A 94 -21.89 -11.28 1.92
N SER A 95 -22.19 -10.55 0.86
CA SER A 95 -23.11 -11.01 -0.18
C SER A 95 -22.40 -11.93 -1.18
N ALA A 96 -22.89 -13.16 -1.33
CA ALA A 96 -22.39 -14.10 -2.34
C ALA A 96 -22.52 -13.54 -3.77
N ALA A 97 -23.55 -12.73 -4.06
CA ALA A 97 -23.72 -12.10 -5.36
C ALA A 97 -22.63 -11.05 -5.64
N THR A 98 -22.29 -10.22 -4.64
CA THR A 98 -21.19 -9.25 -4.74
C THR A 98 -19.84 -9.96 -4.91
N TYR A 99 -19.63 -11.04 -4.20
CA TYR A 99 -18.45 -11.87 -4.31
C TYR A 99 -18.29 -12.45 -5.72
N ALA A 100 -19.34 -13.10 -6.24
CA ALA A 100 -19.33 -13.68 -7.58
C ALA A 100 -19.05 -12.62 -8.66
N LYS A 101 -19.69 -11.44 -8.56
CA LYS A 101 -19.43 -10.31 -9.47
C LYS A 101 -17.98 -9.84 -9.41
N SER A 102 -17.40 -9.76 -8.21
CA SER A 102 -15.99 -9.39 -8.03
C SER A 102 -15.04 -10.38 -8.72
N LEU A 103 -15.28 -11.68 -8.55
CA LEU A 103 -14.46 -12.71 -9.19
C LEU A 103 -14.62 -12.68 -10.72
N GLU A 104 -15.84 -12.51 -11.22
CA GLU A 104 -16.11 -12.34 -12.65
C GLU A 104 -15.32 -11.17 -13.23
N TYR A 105 -15.38 -9.99 -12.58
CA TYR A 105 -14.59 -8.82 -12.99
C TYR A 105 -13.10 -9.09 -13.01
N MET A 106 -12.60 -9.73 -11.95
CA MET A 106 -11.18 -10.05 -11.84
C MET A 106 -10.76 -11.23 -12.74
N GLY A 107 -11.71 -12.01 -13.27
CA GLY A 107 -11.43 -13.18 -14.10
C GLY A 107 -10.80 -14.32 -13.30
N TYR A 108 -11.19 -14.49 -12.05
CA TYR A 108 -10.72 -15.54 -11.15
C TYR A 108 -11.87 -16.46 -10.74
N HIS A 109 -11.51 -17.66 -10.26
CA HIS A 109 -12.45 -18.64 -9.74
C HIS A 109 -12.06 -19.06 -8.31
N GLU A 110 -13.05 -19.53 -7.57
CA GLU A 110 -12.84 -20.14 -6.26
C GLU A 110 -11.83 -21.29 -6.34
N GLY A 111 -10.99 -21.41 -5.32
CA GLY A 111 -9.96 -22.46 -5.26
C GLY A 111 -8.71 -22.18 -6.08
N GLU A 112 -8.66 -21.13 -6.90
CA GLU A 112 -7.45 -20.77 -7.65
C GLU A 112 -6.38 -20.18 -6.72
N LYS A 113 -5.10 -20.45 -7.05
CA LYS A 113 -3.95 -19.84 -6.40
C LYS A 113 -3.50 -18.59 -7.15
N MET A 114 -3.09 -17.56 -6.40
CA MET A 114 -2.57 -16.32 -6.98
C MET A 114 -1.12 -16.45 -7.45
N ILE A 115 -0.30 -17.26 -6.76
CA ILE A 115 1.09 -17.51 -7.14
C ILE A 115 1.14 -18.13 -8.56
N GLY A 116 1.97 -17.52 -9.41
CA GLY A 116 2.14 -17.95 -10.80
C GLY A 116 1.15 -17.33 -11.79
N LYS A 117 0.17 -16.55 -11.33
CA LYS A 117 -0.70 -15.81 -12.25
C LYS A 117 0.09 -14.73 -12.98
N PRO A 118 -0.09 -14.59 -14.30
CA PRO A 118 0.57 -13.53 -15.06
C PRO A 118 0.07 -12.15 -14.65
N ILE A 119 0.99 -11.19 -14.61
CA ILE A 119 0.70 -9.78 -14.40
C ILE A 119 1.27 -8.94 -15.55
N ASP A 120 0.68 -7.79 -15.82
CA ASP A 120 1.09 -6.87 -16.87
C ASP A 120 1.77 -5.62 -16.31
N TYR A 121 1.37 -5.20 -15.12
CA TYR A 121 1.83 -3.96 -14.49
C TYR A 121 2.23 -4.17 -13.03
N VAL A 122 3.24 -3.41 -12.61
CA VAL A 122 3.60 -3.22 -11.20
C VAL A 122 3.56 -1.72 -10.91
N PHE A 123 2.83 -1.33 -9.88
CA PHE A 123 2.71 0.04 -9.43
C PHE A 123 3.13 0.15 -7.97
N ILE A 124 4.22 0.87 -7.71
CA ILE A 124 4.77 1.04 -6.36
C ILE A 124 4.83 2.51 -5.99
N GLY A 125 4.31 2.85 -4.83
CA GLY A 125 4.38 4.18 -4.27
C GLY A 125 3.02 4.83 -4.10
N SER A 126 2.89 6.07 -4.55
CA SER A 126 1.81 7.03 -4.29
C SER A 126 1.78 7.54 -2.84
N CYS A 127 0.65 8.08 -2.37
CA CYS A 127 0.57 8.74 -1.06
C CYS A 127 0.73 7.79 0.15
N THR A 128 0.40 6.51 -0.02
CA THR A 128 0.39 5.53 1.09
C THR A 128 1.73 4.85 1.28
N ASN A 129 2.28 4.28 0.21
CA ASN A 129 3.52 3.50 0.20
C ASN A 129 4.59 4.13 -0.72
N GLY A 130 4.66 5.46 -0.72
CA GLY A 130 5.61 6.25 -1.52
C GLY A 130 6.53 7.12 -0.68
N ARG A 131 6.88 6.68 0.54
CA ARG A 131 7.89 7.31 1.39
C ARG A 131 9.28 6.81 1.01
N ILE A 132 10.31 7.54 1.43
CA ILE A 132 11.69 7.13 1.11
C ILE A 132 12.04 5.77 1.73
N GLU A 133 11.48 5.45 2.89
CA GLU A 133 11.66 4.16 3.56
C GLU A 133 11.13 3.00 2.73
N ASP A 134 9.97 3.18 2.07
CA ASP A 134 9.38 2.18 1.17
C ASP A 134 10.30 1.92 -0.03
N PHE A 135 10.86 2.97 -0.63
CA PHE A 135 11.79 2.86 -1.75
C PHE A 135 13.14 2.25 -1.35
N ARG A 136 13.65 2.58 -0.15
CA ARG A 136 14.87 1.94 0.38
C ARG A 136 14.68 0.44 0.57
N ALA A 137 13.56 0.04 1.16
CA ALA A 137 13.23 -1.37 1.35
C ALA A 137 13.04 -2.09 0.01
N PHE A 138 12.30 -1.49 -0.91
CA PHE A 138 12.11 -2.04 -2.25
C PHE A 138 13.41 -2.16 -3.05
N ALA A 139 14.33 -1.21 -2.93
CA ALA A 139 15.63 -1.26 -3.57
C ALA A 139 16.45 -2.49 -3.16
N GLN A 140 16.34 -2.93 -1.90
CA GLN A 140 17.03 -4.14 -1.43
C GLN A 140 16.52 -5.40 -2.15
N ILE A 141 15.22 -5.43 -2.51
CA ILE A 141 14.62 -6.58 -3.20
C ILE A 141 15.05 -6.60 -4.68
N VAL A 142 15.03 -5.45 -5.35
CA VAL A 142 15.23 -5.40 -6.82
C VAL A 142 16.69 -5.24 -7.24
N LYS A 143 17.58 -4.93 -6.30
CA LYS A 143 19.02 -4.78 -6.59
C LYS A 143 19.60 -6.05 -7.18
N GLY A 144 20.16 -5.93 -8.38
CA GLY A 144 20.73 -7.08 -9.12
C GLY A 144 19.72 -7.94 -9.85
N HIS A 145 18.44 -7.62 -9.78
CA HIS A 145 17.37 -8.31 -10.51
C HIS A 145 16.81 -7.43 -11.63
N LYS A 146 16.09 -8.06 -12.55
CA LYS A 146 15.37 -7.36 -13.63
C LYS A 146 13.91 -7.77 -13.62
N ARG A 147 13.02 -6.81 -13.87
CA ARG A 147 11.61 -7.12 -14.13
C ARG A 147 11.46 -8.03 -15.35
N ALA A 148 10.41 -8.81 -15.41
CA ALA A 148 10.07 -9.57 -16.60
C ALA A 148 9.82 -8.61 -17.79
N ALA A 149 10.25 -9.00 -18.99
CA ALA A 149 10.19 -8.14 -20.18
C ALA A 149 8.77 -7.69 -20.56
N ASN A 150 7.77 -8.53 -20.27
CA ASN A 150 6.36 -8.27 -20.53
C ASN A 150 5.65 -7.43 -19.46
N VAL A 151 6.33 -7.08 -18.37
CA VAL A 151 5.74 -6.30 -17.26
C VAL A 151 6.16 -4.84 -17.37
N THR A 152 5.23 -3.92 -17.33
CA THR A 152 5.49 -2.49 -17.15
C THR A 152 5.53 -2.17 -15.66
N ALA A 153 6.58 -1.51 -15.18
CA ALA A 153 6.77 -1.26 -13.77
C ALA A 153 7.00 0.23 -13.49
N TRP A 154 6.13 0.82 -12.66
CA TRP A 154 6.13 2.24 -12.31
C TRP A 154 6.41 2.45 -10.83
N LEU A 155 7.25 3.45 -10.56
CA LEU A 155 7.55 3.96 -9.22
C LEU A 155 7.04 5.38 -9.10
N VAL A 156 6.21 5.66 -8.12
CA VAL A 156 5.57 6.97 -7.92
C VAL A 156 5.90 7.50 -6.53
N PRO A 157 6.87 8.42 -6.40
CA PRO A 157 7.19 9.05 -5.12
C PRO A 157 5.98 9.79 -4.54
N GLY A 158 5.83 9.76 -3.22
CA GLY A 158 4.75 10.48 -2.53
C GLY A 158 4.90 12.00 -2.51
N SER A 159 6.10 12.51 -2.82
CA SER A 159 6.38 13.94 -2.89
C SER A 159 7.68 14.24 -3.66
N HIS A 160 7.87 15.50 -4.07
CA HIS A 160 9.14 15.96 -4.66
C HIS A 160 10.34 15.77 -3.71
N LYS A 161 10.13 15.87 -2.40
CA LYS A 161 11.18 15.61 -1.42
C LYS A 161 11.64 14.15 -1.49
N VAL A 162 10.71 13.20 -1.57
CA VAL A 162 11.04 11.78 -1.74
C VAL A 162 11.73 11.53 -3.09
N LEU A 163 11.24 12.16 -4.18
CA LEU A 163 11.88 12.08 -5.49
C LEU A 163 13.35 12.51 -5.43
N ASN A 164 13.63 13.63 -4.76
CA ASN A 164 15.00 14.12 -4.59
C ASN A 164 15.83 13.14 -3.75
N SER A 165 15.30 12.62 -2.64
CA SER A 165 16.01 11.62 -1.83
C SER A 165 16.31 10.34 -2.62
N ILE A 166 15.41 9.87 -3.49
CA ILE A 166 15.66 8.71 -4.36
C ILE A 166 16.90 8.96 -5.25
N LYS A 167 17.02 10.18 -5.79
CA LYS A 167 18.17 10.58 -6.64
C LYS A 167 19.45 10.73 -5.83
N GLU A 168 19.38 11.44 -4.71
CA GLU A 168 20.52 11.73 -3.83
C GLU A 168 21.14 10.46 -3.21
N GLU A 169 20.31 9.47 -2.89
CA GLU A 169 20.71 8.19 -2.32
C GLU A 169 21.15 7.15 -3.37
N GLY A 170 21.14 7.50 -4.66
CA GLY A 170 21.52 6.57 -5.75
C GLY A 170 20.52 5.43 -5.98
N LEU A 171 19.30 5.52 -5.42
CA LEU A 171 18.28 4.49 -5.59
C LEU A 171 17.73 4.46 -7.03
N LEU A 172 17.76 5.61 -7.73
CA LEU A 172 17.29 5.73 -9.11
C LEU A 172 18.00 4.74 -10.03
N GLU A 173 19.33 4.67 -9.94
CA GLU A 173 20.14 3.77 -10.77
C GLU A 173 19.80 2.30 -10.53
N ILE A 174 19.49 1.92 -9.27
CA ILE A 174 19.06 0.56 -8.93
C ILE A 174 17.73 0.24 -9.63
N PHE A 175 16.76 1.15 -9.56
CA PHE A 175 15.46 0.97 -10.15
C PHE A 175 15.48 0.94 -11.67
N GLU A 176 16.21 1.86 -12.30
CA GLU A 176 16.36 1.89 -13.77
C GLU A 176 17.08 0.64 -14.27
N SER A 177 18.13 0.20 -13.58
CA SER A 177 18.83 -1.05 -13.91
C SER A 177 17.90 -2.27 -13.79
N ALA A 178 16.97 -2.26 -12.86
CA ALA A 178 15.94 -3.29 -12.71
C ALA A 178 14.79 -3.15 -13.74
N GLY A 179 14.77 -2.05 -14.52
CA GLY A 179 13.78 -1.79 -15.58
C GLY A 179 12.52 -1.08 -15.09
N PHE A 180 12.55 -0.46 -13.92
CA PHE A 180 11.45 0.35 -13.40
C PHE A 180 11.52 1.77 -13.95
N GLN A 181 10.34 2.37 -14.15
CA GLN A 181 10.20 3.75 -14.62
C GLN A 181 9.76 4.63 -13.47
N LEU A 182 10.60 5.60 -13.13
CA LEU A 182 10.24 6.62 -12.15
C LEU A 182 9.27 7.62 -12.79
N ARG A 183 8.14 7.85 -12.13
CA ARG A 183 7.10 8.80 -12.55
C ARG A 183 7.14 10.04 -11.66
N GLU A 184 6.47 11.10 -12.09
CA GLU A 184 6.32 12.29 -11.29
C GLU A 184 5.54 12.03 -9.99
N PRO A 185 5.90 12.71 -8.87
CA PRO A 185 5.18 12.59 -7.61
C PRO A 185 3.70 12.94 -7.76
N GLY A 186 2.84 12.09 -7.19
CA GLY A 186 1.39 12.31 -7.24
C GLY A 186 0.58 11.03 -7.19
N CYS A 187 -0.65 11.12 -7.71
CA CYS A 187 -1.54 9.95 -7.75
C CYS A 187 -1.22 8.99 -8.89
N SER A 188 -0.79 9.51 -10.07
CA SER A 188 -0.48 8.66 -11.23
C SER A 188 -1.58 7.60 -11.46
N ALA A 189 -1.23 6.37 -11.79
CA ALA A 189 -2.18 5.28 -11.96
C ALA A 189 -2.96 4.89 -10.70
N CYS A 190 -2.58 5.34 -9.49
CA CYS A 190 -3.38 5.05 -8.28
C CYS A 190 -4.84 5.49 -8.41
N LEU A 191 -5.13 6.54 -9.19
CA LEU A 191 -6.48 7.07 -9.42
C LEU A 191 -6.82 7.21 -10.91
N ALA A 192 -5.88 6.93 -11.81
CA ALA A 192 -6.04 7.02 -13.27
C ALA A 192 -6.60 8.39 -13.76
N MET A 193 -6.24 9.48 -13.08
CA MET A 193 -6.68 10.84 -13.43
C MET A 193 -5.77 11.54 -14.45
N ASN A 194 -4.63 10.96 -14.75
CA ASN A 194 -3.70 11.41 -15.78
C ASN A 194 -3.56 10.35 -16.88
N ASP A 195 -2.55 10.47 -17.73
CA ASP A 195 -2.28 9.51 -18.80
C ASP A 195 -1.70 8.17 -18.32
N ASP A 196 -1.26 8.10 -17.06
CA ASP A 196 -0.84 6.85 -16.43
C ASP A 196 -2.07 6.00 -16.08
N LYS A 197 -2.55 5.21 -17.03
CA LYS A 197 -3.71 4.32 -16.88
C LYS A 197 -3.33 2.89 -17.23
N ILE A 198 -3.90 1.96 -16.49
CA ILE A 198 -3.81 0.54 -16.81
C ILE A 198 -4.89 0.22 -17.86
N PRO A 199 -4.56 -0.37 -18.99
CA PRO A 199 -5.55 -0.74 -20.01
C PRO A 199 -6.54 -1.79 -19.51
N ALA A 200 -7.73 -1.80 -20.12
CA ALA A 200 -8.78 -2.76 -19.82
C ALA A 200 -8.28 -4.21 -19.95
N GLY A 201 -8.71 -5.06 -19.02
CA GLY A 201 -8.36 -6.48 -18.97
C GLY A 201 -6.95 -6.80 -18.48
N LYS A 202 -6.10 -5.76 -18.26
CA LYS A 202 -4.73 -5.92 -17.75
C LYS A 202 -4.68 -6.03 -16.23
N TYR A 203 -3.76 -6.85 -15.74
CA TYR A 203 -3.54 -7.03 -14.30
C TYR A 203 -2.40 -6.16 -13.79
N ALA A 204 -2.66 -5.44 -12.73
CA ALA A 204 -1.67 -4.66 -12.00
C ALA A 204 -1.54 -5.15 -10.56
N VAL A 205 -0.31 -5.40 -10.10
CA VAL A 205 0.00 -5.51 -8.68
C VAL A 205 0.39 -4.12 -8.19
N SER A 206 -0.27 -3.66 -7.14
CA SER A 206 -0.18 -2.26 -6.71
C SER A 206 -0.06 -2.15 -5.19
N THR A 207 0.81 -1.24 -4.75
CA THR A 207 0.90 -0.84 -3.34
C THR A 207 -0.07 0.28 -2.96
N SER A 208 -1.02 0.62 -3.83
CA SER A 208 -2.10 1.56 -3.51
C SER A 208 -3.06 0.94 -2.46
N ASN A 209 -3.97 1.74 -1.92
CA ASN A 209 -4.86 1.32 -0.83
C ASN A 209 -6.28 0.96 -1.29
N ARG A 210 -6.59 1.06 -2.58
CA ARG A 210 -7.92 0.76 -3.13
C ARG A 210 -7.83 0.10 -4.49
N ASN A 211 -8.72 -0.84 -4.75
CA ASN A 211 -8.77 -1.64 -5.98
C ASN A 211 -10.18 -1.87 -6.52
N PHE A 212 -11.12 -0.95 -6.26
CA PHE A 212 -12.45 -1.08 -6.85
C PHE A 212 -12.38 -1.06 -8.40
N GLU A 213 -13.41 -1.57 -9.03
CA GLU A 213 -13.51 -1.68 -10.49
C GLU A 213 -13.13 -0.36 -11.19
N GLY A 214 -12.17 -0.42 -12.08
CA GLY A 214 -11.70 0.74 -12.86
C GLY A 214 -10.80 1.73 -12.10
N ARG A 215 -10.39 1.45 -10.87
CA ARG A 215 -9.59 2.37 -10.06
C ARG A 215 -8.32 2.85 -10.75
N GLN A 216 -7.60 1.96 -11.40
CA GLN A 216 -6.35 2.26 -12.11
C GLN A 216 -6.53 2.42 -13.63
N GLY A 217 -7.78 2.46 -14.09
CA GLY A 217 -8.17 2.60 -15.49
C GLY A 217 -9.45 1.81 -15.77
N PRO A 218 -10.28 2.27 -16.74
CA PRO A 218 -11.51 1.54 -17.08
C PRO A 218 -11.23 0.09 -17.46
N GLY A 219 -11.86 -0.86 -16.73
CA GLY A 219 -11.66 -2.30 -16.93
C GLY A 219 -10.31 -2.86 -16.47
N ALA A 220 -9.47 -2.07 -15.81
CA ALA A 220 -8.22 -2.54 -15.21
C ALA A 220 -8.50 -3.41 -13.98
N ARG A 221 -7.67 -4.44 -13.78
CA ARG A 221 -7.76 -5.41 -12.68
C ARG A 221 -6.60 -5.20 -11.71
N THR A 222 -6.91 -4.69 -10.53
CA THR A 222 -5.89 -4.30 -9.55
C THR A 222 -5.84 -5.26 -8.39
N LEU A 223 -4.66 -5.80 -8.12
CA LEU A 223 -4.32 -6.61 -6.96
C LEU A 223 -3.52 -5.72 -6.00
N LEU A 224 -3.98 -5.60 -4.77
CA LEU A 224 -3.23 -4.88 -3.74
C LEU A 224 -2.24 -5.82 -3.06
N ALA A 225 -1.03 -5.33 -2.88
CA ALA A 225 0.03 -6.01 -2.12
C ALA A 225 0.87 -4.97 -1.40
N SER A 226 1.67 -5.41 -0.41
CA SER A 226 2.65 -4.54 0.24
C SER A 226 3.87 -4.31 -0.66
N THR A 227 4.74 -3.39 -0.23
CA THR A 227 6.03 -3.12 -0.88
C THR A 227 7.04 -4.25 -0.63
N LEU A 228 6.80 -5.04 0.40
CA LEU A 228 7.61 -6.16 0.88
C LEU A 228 6.79 -7.43 0.89
#